data_2416636e3fc13097862ff9c40755ffa8
#
_entry.id   2416636e3fc13097862ff9c40755ffa8
#
_cell.length_a   1.000
_cell.length_b   1.000
_cell.length_c   1.000
_cell.angle_alpha   90.00
_cell.angle_beta   90.00
_cell.angle_gamma   90.00
#
_symmetry.space_group_name_H-M   'P 1'
#
loop_
_entity.id
_entity.type
_entity.pdbx_description
1 polymer ?
#
loop_
_entity_poly.entity_id
_entity_poly.type
_entity_poly.pdbx_seq_one_letter_code
_entity_poly.pdbx_strand_id
1 'polypeptide(L)' 'MKKMTKKDKVLAHLMNGKSITPMEALTEYGSFRLGAIIFDLRAEGHKIDTKIAKGTGHAIYTLTK' A
#
# COMPACT_ATOMS: atom_id res chain seq x y z
N MET A 1 2.72 -21.47 -12.04
CA MET A 1 2.84 -20.02 -11.92
C MET A 1 2.16 -19.53 -10.66
N LYS A 2 2.85 -18.73 -9.88
CA LYS A 2 2.30 -18.18 -8.67
C LYS A 2 1.45 -16.96 -8.99
N LYS A 3 0.19 -16.98 -8.58
CA LYS A 3 -0.72 -15.87 -8.80
C LYS A 3 -0.51 -14.81 -7.72
N MET A 4 -0.26 -13.59 -8.13
CA MET A 4 -0.09 -12.50 -7.17
C MET A 4 -1.45 -12.06 -6.60
N THR A 5 -1.51 -11.95 -5.28
CA THR A 5 -2.67 -11.40 -4.61
C THR A 5 -2.59 -9.88 -4.65
N LYS A 6 -3.68 -9.21 -4.27
CA LYS A 6 -3.67 -7.74 -4.16
C LYS A 6 -2.61 -7.27 -3.17
N LYS A 7 -2.43 -8.01 -2.08
CA LYS A 7 -1.38 -7.72 -1.09
C LYS A 7 0.00 -7.77 -1.73
N ASP A 8 0.27 -8.81 -2.52
CA ASP A 8 1.56 -8.96 -3.20
C ASP A 8 1.82 -7.80 -4.16
N LYS A 9 0.79 -7.39 -4.89
CA LYS A 9 0.92 -6.28 -5.83
C LYS A 9 1.21 -4.96 -5.13
N VAL A 10 0.52 -4.71 -4.02
CA VAL A 10 0.76 -3.51 -3.23
C VAL A 10 2.18 -3.53 -2.66
N LEU A 11 2.62 -4.67 -2.14
CA LEU A 11 3.96 -4.78 -1.60
C LEU A 11 5.01 -4.52 -2.68
N ALA A 12 4.84 -5.10 -3.87
CA ALA A 12 5.77 -4.88 -4.98
C ALA A 12 5.82 -3.40 -5.37
N HIS A 13 4.67 -2.73 -5.38
CA HIS A 13 4.60 -1.29 -5.65
C HIS A 13 5.44 -0.50 -4.65
N LEU A 14 5.31 -0.83 -3.37
CA LEU A 14 6.06 -0.16 -2.32
C LEU A 14 7.55 -0.49 -2.36
N MET A 15 7.89 -1.71 -2.69
CA MET A 15 9.30 -2.13 -2.76
C MET A 15 10.05 -1.49 -3.91
N ASN A 16 9.35 -0.97 -4.90
CA ASN A 16 9.95 -0.22 -5.98
C ASN A 16 10.28 1.23 -5.58
N GLY A 17 10.11 1.57 -4.32
CA GLY A 17 10.39 2.91 -3.83
C GLY A 17 9.26 3.89 -4.04
N LYS A 18 8.07 3.39 -4.37
CA LYS A 18 6.91 4.23 -4.62
C LYS A 18 5.99 4.24 -3.41
N SER A 19 5.26 5.32 -3.24
CA SER A 19 4.20 5.39 -2.25
C SER A 19 2.87 4.97 -2.89
N ILE A 20 1.90 4.63 -2.05
CA ILE A 20 0.59 4.24 -2.54
C ILE A 20 -0.50 4.96 -1.72
N THR A 21 -1.57 5.37 -2.41
CA THR A 21 -2.73 5.95 -1.77
C THR A 21 -3.93 5.02 -1.95
N PRO A 22 -5.00 5.17 -1.15
CA PRO A 22 -6.21 4.37 -1.36
C PRO A 22 -6.78 4.53 -2.77
N MET A 23 -6.69 5.72 -3.34
CA MET A 23 -7.16 5.95 -4.70
C MET A 23 -6.33 5.16 -5.72
N GLU A 24 -5.02 5.15 -5.55
CA GLU A 24 -4.14 4.37 -6.42
C GLU A 24 -4.41 2.88 -6.28
N ALA A 25 -4.61 2.40 -5.04
CA ALA A 25 -4.92 1.00 -4.82
C ALA A 25 -6.21 0.60 -5.51
N LEU A 26 -7.21 1.47 -5.47
CA LEU A 26 -8.48 1.23 -6.14
C LEU A 26 -8.33 1.24 -7.66
N THR A 27 -7.62 2.24 -8.18
CA THR A 27 -7.45 2.42 -9.62
C THR A 27 -6.54 1.35 -10.23
N GLU A 28 -5.41 1.08 -9.57
CA GLU A 28 -4.39 0.16 -10.13
C GLU A 28 -4.70 -1.30 -9.83
N TYR A 29 -5.26 -1.57 -8.67
CA TYR A 29 -5.42 -2.95 -8.20
C TYR A 29 -6.85 -3.32 -7.86
N GLY A 30 -7.78 -2.38 -7.97
CA GLY A 30 -9.18 -2.62 -7.64
C GLY A 30 -9.41 -2.96 -6.17
N SER A 31 -8.56 -2.47 -5.28
CA SER A 31 -8.66 -2.80 -3.87
C SER A 31 -9.27 -1.67 -3.05
N PHE A 32 -10.41 -1.97 -2.41
CA PHE A 32 -11.04 -1.03 -1.48
C PHE A 32 -10.47 -1.14 -0.07
N ARG A 33 -9.62 -2.14 0.19
CA ARG A 33 -9.17 -2.47 1.54
C ARG A 33 -7.68 -2.25 1.72
N LEU A 34 -7.18 -1.15 1.20
CA LEU A 34 -5.76 -0.85 1.32
C LEU A 34 -5.29 -0.83 2.78
N GLY A 35 -6.10 -0.25 3.67
CA GLY A 35 -5.75 -0.23 5.09
C GLY A 35 -5.54 -1.63 5.67
N ALA A 36 -6.39 -2.58 5.29
CA ALA A 36 -6.24 -3.96 5.75
C ALA A 36 -4.98 -4.61 5.17
N ILE A 37 -4.70 -4.32 3.90
CA ILE A 37 -3.48 -4.82 3.25
C ILE A 37 -2.25 -4.27 3.97
N ILE A 38 -2.24 -2.98 4.26
CA ILE A 38 -1.12 -2.35 4.99
C ILE A 38 -0.97 -2.97 6.37
N PHE A 39 -2.07 -3.21 7.06
CA PHE A 39 -2.05 -3.86 8.36
C PHE A 39 -1.40 -5.25 8.27
N ASP A 40 -1.79 -6.04 7.29
CA ASP A 40 -1.23 -7.37 7.08
C ASP A 40 0.26 -7.31 6.78
N LEU A 41 0.68 -6.36 5.96
CA LEU A 41 2.10 -6.20 5.64
C LEU A 41 2.91 -5.82 6.87
N ARG A 42 2.38 -4.95 7.71
CA ARG A 42 3.04 -4.58 8.96
C ARG A 42 3.16 -5.78 9.90
N ALA A 43 2.13 -6.61 9.93
CA ALA A 43 2.15 -7.83 10.73
C ALA A 43 3.21 -8.82 10.25
N GLU A 44 3.53 -8.78 8.97
CA GLU A 44 4.58 -9.63 8.40
C GLU A 44 5.99 -9.08 8.61
N GLY A 45 6.11 -7.90 9.21
CA GLY A 45 7.40 -7.30 9.51
C GLY A 45 7.81 -6.15 8.61
N HIS A 46 6.98 -5.76 7.66
CA HIS A 46 7.29 -4.64 6.79
C HIS A 46 7.00 -3.33 7.51
N LYS A 47 7.92 -2.39 7.42
CA LYS A 47 7.74 -1.06 8.03
C LYS A 47 7.14 -0.13 7.01
N ILE A 48 5.92 0.31 7.28
CA ILE A 48 5.18 1.17 6.36
C ILE A 48 4.75 2.42 7.10
N ASP A 49 5.21 3.58 6.61
CA ASP A 49 4.83 4.87 7.16
C ASP A 49 3.51 5.33 6.55
N THR A 50 2.74 6.04 7.35
CA THR A 50 1.51 6.67 6.89
C THR A 50 1.67 8.17 6.99
N LYS A 51 1.45 8.88 5.89
CA LYS A 51 1.43 10.34 5.87
C LYS A 51 0.10 10.80 5.34
N ILE A 52 -0.33 11.99 5.76
CA ILE A 52 -1.57 12.59 5.29
C ILE A 52 -1.22 13.68 4.29
N ALA A 53 -1.77 13.59 3.08
CA ALA A 53 -1.53 14.58 2.05
C ALA A 53 -2.20 15.89 2.42
N LYS A 54 -1.46 16.99 2.30
CA LYS A 54 -2.00 18.31 2.57
C LYS A 54 -3.00 18.70 1.48
N GLY A 55 -4.11 19.24 1.87
CA GLY A 55 -5.12 19.71 0.96
C GLY A 55 -6.20 18.69 0.63
N THR A 56 -5.83 17.43 0.44
CA THR A 56 -6.80 16.37 0.12
C THR A 56 -7.14 15.50 1.33
N GLY A 57 -6.22 15.40 2.29
CA GLY A 57 -6.47 14.66 3.53
C GLY A 57 -6.41 13.15 3.38
N HIS A 58 -6.03 12.62 2.23
CA HIS A 58 -5.94 11.17 2.07
C HIS A 58 -4.60 10.63 2.59
N ALA A 59 -4.60 9.37 2.99
CA ALA A 59 -3.41 8.72 3.52
C ALA A 59 -2.45 8.33 2.39
N ILE A 60 -1.16 8.46 2.65
CA ILE A 60 -0.11 8.03 1.72
C ILE A 60 0.76 7.03 2.47
N TYR A 61 0.87 5.83 1.93
CA TYR A 61 1.67 4.77 2.54
C TYR A 61 2.98 4.60 1.80
N THR A 62 4.07 4.53 2.55
CA THR A 62 5.41 4.39 1.99
C THR A 62 6.16 3.32 2.77
N LEU A 63 6.78 2.39 2.07
CA LEU A 63 7.59 1.37 2.71
C LEU A 63 8.91 1.99 3.15
N THR A 64 9.24 1.82 4.42
CA THR A 64 10.52 2.24 4.96
C THR A 64 11.34 0.99 5.30
N LYS A 65 12.63 1.11 5.21
CA LYS A 65 13.53 0.03 5.59
C LYS A 65 14.15 0.28 6.94
#